data_c6ec20ff6f6c7ab01a81f56ec05791c5
#
_entry.id   c6ec20ff6f6c7ab01a81f56ec05791c5
#
_cell.length_a   1.000
_cell.length_b   1.000
_cell.length_c   1.000
_cell.angle_alpha   90.00
_cell.angle_beta   90.00
_cell.angle_gamma   90.00
#
_symmetry.space_group_name_H-M   'P 1'
#
loop_
_entity.id
_entity.type
_entity.pdbx_description
1 polymer ?
#
loop_
_entity_poly.entity_id
_entity_poly.type
_entity_poly.pdbx_seq_one_letter_code
_entity_poly.pdbx_strand_id
1 'polypeptide(L)'
;MTEAGVPCVPGYHGANQEPAFLEAEADKIRYPVLIKAIKGGGGKGMRIAHSKEEFQAQLQSAKSEAMNSFGDDHVLVEKYITTPRHIEVQVFADKHGNCVALGERDCSIQRRHQKILEESPAPHLPDPTRKDIWAKARSAALAVGYEGAGTVEFIFDNDTGEFFFMEMNTRLQVEHPVTEMVTGQDLVHWQLKVAEGGRLPLTQEDVEANIARHGHAIEARIYAENPAQGFIPDSGTLLHVRTPAISEDVRIDAGFVQGDEVSAHYDPMIAKLIVRGGDRKEAIRKLAAALEGYEVAGPVTNIEFLKTICKSPDFVSGEVQTGYIEKHKDELFTRATIAPEVLAQVALACLHEDAALVTQKTAKFEGSAVGFGPGYQEHHMSFTDSESANSEIFEVKVRQIGENTFNVRVGEHNFERVTSHPNVSSRIITSFFPHTRLDSTVIRDGDSIVVFQRGMQYRLSVPRAKWMEKALGMKDVTNSVLAPMPCKVLRVEAQAGDMVEKDQPLVVIESMKMETVIRSPQKGKIAKVVHQTGVSHAAYLCSCFARFSAVSMSCFSYFFFT
;
A
#
# COMPACT_ATOMS: atom_id res chain seq x y z
N MET A 1 -22.31 11.12 -23.36
CA MET A 1 -21.01 11.80 -23.45
C MET A 1 -20.69 12.24 -24.88
N THR A 2 -20.75 11.38 -25.87
CA THR A 2 -20.51 11.74 -27.29
C THR A 2 -21.37 12.90 -27.77
N GLU A 3 -22.68 12.90 -27.46
CA GLU A 3 -23.60 14.02 -27.80
C GLU A 3 -23.24 15.34 -27.11
N ALA A 4 -22.64 15.26 -25.94
CA ALA A 4 -22.10 16.41 -25.20
C ALA A 4 -20.71 16.87 -25.71
N GLY A 5 -20.19 16.26 -26.78
CA GLY A 5 -18.87 16.55 -27.34
C GLY A 5 -17.69 16.13 -26.43
N VAL A 6 -17.91 15.16 -25.52
CA VAL A 6 -16.89 14.58 -24.67
C VAL A 6 -16.30 13.36 -25.37
N PRO A 7 -14.98 13.28 -25.60
CA PRO A 7 -14.35 12.17 -26.29
C PRO A 7 -14.48 10.88 -25.47
N CYS A 8 -14.95 9.81 -26.09
CA CYS A 8 -15.04 8.48 -25.50
C CYS A 8 -13.99 7.56 -26.12
N VAL A 9 -13.54 6.53 -25.37
CA VAL A 9 -12.60 5.54 -25.90
C VAL A 9 -13.17 4.92 -27.17
N PRO A 10 -12.43 4.89 -28.30
CA PRO A 10 -12.88 4.21 -29.50
C PRO A 10 -13.25 2.77 -29.22
N GLY A 11 -14.48 2.38 -29.54
CA GLY A 11 -14.94 1.06 -29.17
C GLY A 11 -16.38 0.76 -29.62
N TYR A 12 -16.79 -0.47 -29.32
CA TYR A 12 -18.15 -0.93 -29.52
C TYR A 12 -18.94 -0.95 -28.19
N HIS A 13 -20.00 -0.18 -28.14
CA HIS A 13 -20.89 -0.03 -26.97
C HIS A 13 -22.33 -0.43 -27.28
N GLY A 14 -22.53 -1.23 -28.31
CA GLY A 14 -23.88 -1.59 -28.80
C GLY A 14 -24.47 -2.82 -28.10
N ALA A 15 -25.75 -3.09 -28.44
CA ALA A 15 -26.53 -4.17 -27.82
C ALA A 15 -26.19 -5.58 -28.37
N ASN A 16 -25.53 -5.70 -29.53
CA ASN A 16 -25.21 -7.00 -30.09
C ASN A 16 -24.05 -7.63 -29.33
N GLN A 17 -24.32 -8.75 -28.66
CA GLN A 17 -23.37 -9.47 -27.82
C GLN A 17 -22.89 -10.80 -28.42
N GLU A 18 -23.17 -11.03 -29.72
CA GLU A 18 -22.73 -12.23 -30.41
C GLU A 18 -21.19 -12.28 -30.50
N PRO A 19 -20.53 -13.38 -30.10
CA PRO A 19 -19.07 -13.45 -30.04
C PRO A 19 -18.38 -13.16 -31.37
N ALA A 20 -18.89 -13.67 -32.49
CA ALA A 20 -18.33 -13.43 -33.81
C ALA A 20 -18.46 -11.95 -34.24
N PHE A 21 -19.55 -11.29 -33.86
CA PHE A 21 -19.77 -9.87 -34.11
C PHE A 21 -18.79 -9.01 -33.28
N LEU A 22 -18.66 -9.31 -31.98
CA LEU A 22 -17.73 -8.58 -31.10
C LEU A 22 -16.26 -8.73 -31.56
N GLU A 23 -15.88 -9.91 -32.09
CA GLU A 23 -14.56 -10.12 -32.67
C GLU A 23 -14.34 -9.25 -33.92
N ALA A 24 -15.36 -9.15 -34.80
CA ALA A 24 -15.29 -8.30 -35.96
C ALA A 24 -15.20 -6.80 -35.60
N GLU A 25 -15.85 -6.36 -34.52
CA GLU A 25 -15.69 -5.00 -34.00
C GLU A 25 -14.29 -4.80 -33.39
N ALA A 26 -13.74 -5.78 -32.68
CA ALA A 26 -12.37 -5.74 -32.19
C ALA A 26 -11.35 -5.62 -33.32
N ASP A 27 -11.53 -6.33 -34.44
CA ASP A 27 -10.69 -6.21 -35.64
C ASP A 27 -10.71 -4.78 -36.21
N LYS A 28 -11.86 -4.09 -36.20
CA LYS A 28 -11.98 -2.70 -36.64
C LYS A 28 -11.28 -1.71 -35.71
N ILE A 29 -11.38 -1.94 -34.38
CA ILE A 29 -10.73 -1.13 -33.34
C ILE A 29 -9.21 -1.30 -33.41
N ARG A 30 -8.73 -2.46 -33.82
CA ARG A 30 -7.33 -2.94 -33.85
C ARG A 30 -6.80 -3.29 -32.47
N TYR A 31 -6.19 -4.48 -32.37
CA TYR A 31 -5.58 -4.96 -31.15
C TYR A 31 -4.36 -4.10 -30.71
N PRO A 32 -4.09 -4.05 -29.39
CA PRO A 32 -4.82 -4.68 -28.31
C PRO A 32 -6.17 -4.01 -28.02
N VAL A 33 -7.14 -4.82 -27.56
CA VAL A 33 -8.46 -4.32 -27.14
C VAL A 33 -8.75 -4.72 -25.70
N LEU A 34 -9.56 -3.90 -25.03
CA LEU A 34 -10.07 -4.14 -23.68
C LEU A 34 -11.53 -4.60 -23.78
N ILE A 35 -11.81 -5.75 -23.20
CA ILE A 35 -13.17 -6.28 -23.02
C ILE A 35 -13.59 -5.94 -21.60
N LYS A 36 -14.71 -5.24 -21.41
CA LYS A 36 -15.14 -4.68 -20.13
C LYS A 36 -16.62 -4.96 -19.89
N ALA A 37 -16.99 -5.45 -18.71
CA ALA A 37 -18.39 -5.63 -18.31
C ALA A 37 -19.11 -4.28 -18.22
N ILE A 38 -20.34 -4.17 -18.75
CA ILE A 38 -21.14 -2.93 -18.72
C ILE A 38 -21.48 -2.51 -17.28
N LYS A 39 -21.85 -3.47 -16.44
CA LYS A 39 -22.20 -3.24 -15.02
C LYS A 39 -21.00 -3.39 -14.09
N GLY A 40 -19.77 -3.38 -14.63
CA GLY A 40 -18.54 -3.59 -13.90
C GLY A 40 -18.08 -2.36 -13.11
N GLY A 41 -17.21 -2.60 -12.13
CA GLY A 41 -16.54 -1.57 -11.36
C GLY A 41 -15.29 -2.14 -10.68
N GLY A 42 -14.28 -1.29 -10.36
CA GLY A 42 -13.07 -1.71 -9.66
C GLY A 42 -12.22 -2.75 -10.42
N GLY A 43 -12.27 -2.76 -11.77
CA GLY A 43 -11.49 -3.67 -12.61
C GLY A 43 -12.04 -5.08 -12.75
N LYS A 44 -13.16 -5.42 -12.11
CA LYS A 44 -13.81 -6.74 -12.27
C LYS A 44 -14.50 -6.85 -13.65
N GLY A 45 -14.38 -8.01 -14.28
CA GLY A 45 -14.94 -8.26 -15.62
C GLY A 45 -14.18 -7.56 -16.74
N MET A 46 -12.93 -7.19 -16.53
CA MET A 46 -12.03 -6.61 -17.53
C MET A 46 -11.01 -7.64 -18.02
N ARG A 47 -10.84 -7.75 -19.35
CA ARG A 47 -9.84 -8.62 -19.98
C ARG A 47 -9.19 -7.90 -21.15
N ILE A 48 -7.88 -8.05 -21.29
CA ILE A 48 -7.14 -7.53 -22.43
C ILE A 48 -6.95 -8.68 -23.42
N ALA A 49 -7.27 -8.45 -24.68
CA ALA A 49 -6.89 -9.33 -25.78
C ALA A 49 -5.82 -8.64 -26.62
N HIS A 50 -4.63 -9.22 -26.67
CA HIS A 50 -3.50 -8.67 -27.41
C HIS A 50 -3.54 -9.03 -28.89
N SER A 51 -4.24 -10.10 -29.24
CA SER A 51 -4.40 -10.57 -30.60
C SER A 51 -5.79 -11.18 -30.83
N LYS A 52 -6.11 -11.43 -32.11
CA LYS A 52 -7.37 -12.08 -32.51
C LYS A 52 -7.51 -13.47 -31.93
N GLU A 53 -6.43 -14.21 -31.87
CA GLU A 53 -6.39 -15.59 -31.37
C GLU A 53 -6.75 -15.68 -29.89
N GLU A 54 -6.43 -14.64 -29.11
CA GLU A 54 -6.75 -14.57 -27.68
C GLU A 54 -8.18 -14.10 -27.43
N PHE A 55 -8.78 -13.38 -28.38
CA PHE A 55 -10.04 -12.63 -28.15
C PHE A 55 -11.17 -13.50 -27.61
N GLN A 56 -11.45 -14.65 -28.22
CA GLN A 56 -12.57 -15.52 -27.81
C GLN A 56 -12.40 -16.06 -26.39
N ALA A 57 -11.19 -16.46 -26.01
CA ALA A 57 -10.89 -16.95 -24.66
C ALA A 57 -11.06 -15.82 -23.62
N GLN A 58 -10.56 -14.62 -23.91
CA GLN A 58 -10.70 -13.44 -23.05
C GLN A 58 -12.15 -12.98 -22.95
N LEU A 59 -12.90 -13.02 -24.05
CA LEU A 59 -14.33 -12.68 -24.08
C LEU A 59 -15.13 -13.60 -23.16
N GLN A 60 -14.92 -14.91 -23.28
CA GLN A 60 -15.59 -15.88 -22.44
C GLN A 60 -15.27 -15.71 -20.96
N SER A 61 -14.00 -15.43 -20.65
CA SER A 61 -13.56 -15.15 -19.28
C SER A 61 -14.23 -13.90 -18.71
N ALA A 62 -14.26 -12.79 -19.48
CA ALA A 62 -14.90 -11.56 -19.09
C ALA A 62 -16.41 -11.71 -18.84
N LYS A 63 -17.13 -12.38 -19.77
CA LYS A 63 -18.56 -12.66 -19.64
C LYS A 63 -18.89 -13.54 -18.43
N SER A 64 -18.09 -14.58 -18.17
CA SER A 64 -18.28 -15.46 -17.01
C SER A 64 -18.10 -14.71 -15.69
N GLU A 65 -17.07 -13.86 -15.59
CA GLU A 65 -16.85 -13.05 -14.40
C GLU A 65 -17.93 -11.99 -14.22
N ALA A 66 -18.36 -11.35 -15.31
CA ALA A 66 -19.44 -10.37 -15.28
C ALA A 66 -20.77 -10.98 -14.79
N MET A 67 -21.13 -12.16 -15.31
CA MET A 67 -22.32 -12.88 -14.87
C MET A 67 -22.25 -13.25 -13.39
N ASN A 68 -21.11 -13.77 -12.93
CA ASN A 68 -20.92 -14.18 -11.53
C ASN A 68 -20.92 -13.00 -10.55
N SER A 69 -20.35 -11.87 -10.96
CA SER A 69 -20.16 -10.71 -10.07
C SER A 69 -21.34 -9.73 -10.12
N PHE A 70 -21.99 -9.57 -11.28
CA PHE A 70 -22.98 -8.52 -11.52
C PHE A 70 -24.34 -9.05 -12.02
N GLY A 71 -24.45 -10.35 -12.31
CA GLY A 71 -25.68 -10.96 -12.84
C GLY A 71 -26.00 -10.56 -14.29
N ASP A 72 -25.01 -10.04 -15.03
CA ASP A 72 -25.14 -9.59 -16.41
C ASP A 72 -23.85 -9.91 -17.18
N ASP A 73 -23.96 -10.53 -18.37
CA ASP A 73 -22.81 -10.91 -19.19
C ASP A 73 -22.52 -9.95 -20.36
N HIS A 74 -23.23 -8.82 -20.42
CA HIS A 74 -23.01 -7.82 -21.45
C HIS A 74 -21.65 -7.13 -21.27
N VAL A 75 -20.91 -7.04 -22.39
CA VAL A 75 -19.56 -6.44 -22.41
C VAL A 75 -19.46 -5.34 -23.46
N LEU A 76 -18.53 -4.41 -23.23
CA LEU A 76 -18.02 -3.43 -24.17
C LEU A 76 -16.69 -3.94 -24.73
N VAL A 77 -16.32 -3.53 -25.94
CA VAL A 77 -15.00 -3.76 -26.53
C VAL A 77 -14.41 -2.42 -26.89
N GLU A 78 -13.32 -2.05 -26.24
CA GLU A 78 -12.69 -0.73 -26.37
C GLU A 78 -11.24 -0.85 -26.80
N LYS A 79 -10.67 0.20 -27.38
CA LYS A 79 -9.24 0.31 -27.64
C LYS A 79 -8.49 0.23 -26.31
N TYR A 80 -7.51 -0.65 -26.22
CA TYR A 80 -6.62 -0.67 -25.07
C TYR A 80 -5.53 0.38 -25.22
N ILE A 81 -5.40 1.26 -24.23
CA ILE A 81 -4.36 2.29 -24.17
C ILE A 81 -3.13 1.66 -23.49
N THR A 82 -1.98 1.69 -24.13
CA THR A 82 -0.75 0.99 -23.66
C THR A 82 0.04 1.75 -22.61
N THR A 83 0.02 3.09 -22.69
CA THR A 83 0.73 3.97 -21.75
C THR A 83 -0.23 4.98 -21.11
N PRO A 84 -1.24 4.49 -20.38
CA PRO A 84 -2.32 5.33 -19.89
C PRO A 84 -1.91 6.11 -18.64
N ARG A 85 -2.39 7.35 -18.56
CA ARG A 85 -2.47 8.11 -17.30
C ARG A 85 -3.92 8.26 -16.88
N HIS A 86 -4.14 8.25 -15.58
CA HIS A 86 -5.42 8.51 -14.98
C HIS A 86 -5.50 9.99 -14.59
N ILE A 87 -6.10 10.78 -15.46
CA ILE A 87 -6.33 12.21 -15.25
C ILE A 87 -7.79 12.42 -14.89
N GLU A 88 -8.05 13.15 -13.83
CA GLU A 88 -9.41 13.43 -13.40
C GLU A 88 -9.61 14.91 -13.11
N VAL A 89 -10.82 15.39 -13.28
CA VAL A 89 -11.17 16.80 -13.06
C VAL A 89 -12.23 16.93 -11.99
N GLN A 90 -11.92 17.68 -10.95
CA GLN A 90 -12.90 18.07 -9.96
C GLN A 90 -13.86 19.09 -10.57
N VAL A 91 -15.11 18.73 -10.75
CA VAL A 91 -16.17 19.66 -11.14
C VAL A 91 -17.03 20.01 -9.93
N PHE A 92 -17.57 21.21 -9.95
CA PHE A 92 -18.55 21.65 -8.97
C PHE A 92 -19.65 22.46 -9.68
N ALA A 93 -20.90 22.13 -9.43
CA ALA A 93 -22.05 22.76 -10.05
C ALA A 93 -23.08 23.19 -9.02
N ASP A 94 -23.80 24.30 -9.30
CA ASP A 94 -24.89 24.79 -8.47
C ASP A 94 -26.26 24.63 -9.16
N LYS A 95 -27.33 24.90 -8.41
CA LYS A 95 -28.72 24.84 -8.90
C LYS A 95 -29.09 25.96 -9.88
N HIS A 96 -28.16 26.90 -10.10
CA HIS A 96 -28.38 28.07 -10.98
C HIS A 96 -27.75 27.88 -12.37
N GLY A 97 -27.25 26.68 -12.68
CA GLY A 97 -26.62 26.33 -13.95
C GLY A 97 -25.16 26.72 -14.08
N ASN A 98 -24.51 27.15 -12.97
CA ASN A 98 -23.09 27.42 -12.98
C ASN A 98 -22.32 26.11 -12.72
N CYS A 99 -21.22 25.91 -13.45
CA CYS A 99 -20.32 24.79 -13.26
C CYS A 99 -18.88 25.23 -13.47
N VAL A 100 -18.00 24.89 -12.54
CA VAL A 100 -16.55 25.16 -12.61
C VAL A 100 -15.75 23.87 -12.58
N ALA A 101 -14.60 23.87 -13.25
CA ALA A 101 -13.57 22.84 -13.11
C ALA A 101 -12.47 23.36 -12.17
N LEU A 102 -12.28 22.69 -11.05
CA LEU A 102 -11.34 23.08 -9.99
C LEU A 102 -9.92 22.53 -10.21
N GLY A 103 -9.54 22.33 -11.45
CA GLY A 103 -8.27 21.75 -11.85
C GLY A 103 -8.34 20.23 -12.02
N GLU A 104 -7.30 19.71 -12.64
CA GLU A 104 -7.12 18.26 -12.78
C GLU A 104 -6.19 17.71 -11.71
N ARG A 105 -6.36 16.42 -11.45
CA ARG A 105 -5.45 15.58 -10.66
C ARG A 105 -4.90 14.47 -11.53
N ASP A 106 -3.65 14.12 -11.31
CA ASP A 106 -3.06 12.87 -11.81
C ASP A 106 -3.11 11.82 -10.71
N CYS A 107 -3.75 10.71 -11.00
CA CYS A 107 -3.93 9.58 -10.10
C CYS A 107 -3.34 8.30 -10.70
N SER A 108 -2.29 8.43 -11.51
CA SER A 108 -1.70 7.31 -12.25
C SER A 108 -0.90 6.35 -11.36
N ILE A 109 -0.35 6.83 -10.24
CA ILE A 109 0.36 5.95 -9.31
C ILE A 109 -0.65 5.16 -8.47
N GLN A 110 -0.89 3.92 -8.88
CA GLN A 110 -1.90 3.06 -8.29
C GLN A 110 -1.44 1.60 -8.26
N ARG A 111 -2.01 0.82 -7.36
CA ARG A 111 -1.83 -0.62 -7.28
C ARG A 111 -3.16 -1.34 -7.38
N ARG A 112 -3.28 -2.36 -8.22
CA ARG A 112 -4.54 -3.10 -8.41
C ARG A 112 -5.76 -2.18 -8.59
N HIS A 113 -5.60 -1.10 -9.39
CA HIS A 113 -6.61 -0.05 -9.63
C HIS A 113 -7.00 0.79 -8.40
N GLN A 114 -6.20 0.77 -7.33
CA GLN A 114 -6.38 1.68 -6.19
C GLN A 114 -5.28 2.73 -6.18
N LYS A 115 -5.68 3.99 -6.09
CA LYS A 115 -4.80 5.16 -6.05
C LYS A 115 -3.93 5.11 -4.78
N ILE A 116 -2.66 5.49 -4.90
CA ILE A 116 -1.67 5.54 -3.79
C ILE A 116 -1.09 6.95 -3.66
N LEU A 117 -0.78 7.57 -4.80
CA LEU A 117 -0.32 8.96 -4.89
C LEU A 117 -1.20 9.70 -5.88
N GLU A 118 -1.62 10.88 -5.49
CA GLU A 118 -2.38 11.82 -6.32
C GLU A 118 -1.69 13.17 -6.29
N GLU A 119 -1.63 13.85 -7.44
CA GLU A 119 -1.02 15.17 -7.53
C GLU A 119 -1.84 16.14 -8.38
N SER A 120 -1.76 17.41 -8.06
CA SER A 120 -2.37 18.50 -8.81
C SER A 120 -1.43 19.71 -8.85
N PRO A 121 -1.24 20.33 -10.02
CA PRO A 121 -1.67 19.94 -11.37
C PRO A 121 -0.96 18.68 -11.90
N ALA A 122 -1.53 18.02 -12.92
CA ALA A 122 -0.90 16.87 -13.58
C ALA A 122 0.43 17.28 -14.24
N PRO A 123 1.54 16.53 -14.01
CA PRO A 123 2.83 16.84 -14.63
C PRO A 123 2.78 16.65 -16.16
N HIS A 124 3.59 17.43 -16.89
CA HIS A 124 3.75 17.33 -18.35
C HIS A 124 2.47 17.36 -19.19
N LEU A 125 1.36 17.83 -18.61
CA LEU A 125 0.12 18.02 -19.37
C LEU A 125 0.19 19.39 -20.07
N PRO A 126 0.16 19.45 -21.43
CA PRO A 126 0.22 20.72 -22.15
C PRO A 126 -0.98 21.63 -21.79
N ASP A 127 -0.74 22.92 -21.64
CA ASP A 127 -1.79 23.88 -21.26
C ASP A 127 -3.05 23.86 -22.16
N PRO A 128 -2.92 23.72 -23.50
CA PRO A 128 -4.10 23.59 -24.34
C PRO A 128 -4.91 22.34 -24.04
N THR A 129 -4.24 21.20 -23.83
CA THR A 129 -4.88 19.93 -23.47
C THR A 129 -5.52 20.00 -22.09
N ARG A 130 -4.85 20.61 -21.12
CA ARG A 130 -5.39 20.86 -19.76
C ARG A 130 -6.69 21.63 -19.81
N LYS A 131 -6.72 22.74 -20.55
CA LYS A 131 -7.93 23.57 -20.71
C LYS A 131 -9.05 22.83 -21.43
N ASP A 132 -8.73 22.01 -22.42
CA ASP A 132 -9.72 21.21 -23.13
C ASP A 132 -10.31 20.12 -22.22
N ILE A 133 -9.50 19.41 -21.45
CA ILE A 133 -9.96 18.42 -20.44
C ILE A 133 -10.92 19.09 -19.43
N TRP A 134 -10.59 20.28 -18.91
CA TRP A 134 -11.47 21.03 -18.00
C TRP A 134 -12.78 21.41 -18.66
N ALA A 135 -12.75 21.88 -19.92
CA ALA A 135 -13.94 22.22 -20.67
C ALA A 135 -14.83 21.00 -20.92
N LYS A 136 -14.24 19.85 -21.28
CA LYS A 136 -14.97 18.58 -21.49
C LYS A 136 -15.58 18.05 -20.18
N ALA A 137 -14.89 18.16 -19.06
CA ALA A 137 -15.41 17.78 -17.75
C ALA A 137 -16.64 18.64 -17.36
N ARG A 138 -16.57 19.95 -17.57
CA ARG A 138 -17.71 20.86 -17.37
C ARG A 138 -18.89 20.51 -18.30
N SER A 139 -18.60 20.25 -19.57
CA SER A 139 -19.62 19.85 -20.54
C SER A 139 -20.30 18.54 -20.13
N ALA A 140 -19.55 17.57 -19.64
CA ALA A 140 -20.09 16.31 -19.13
C ALA A 140 -21.05 16.53 -17.95
N ALA A 141 -20.65 17.35 -16.96
CA ALA A 141 -21.47 17.66 -15.80
C ALA A 141 -22.75 18.45 -16.19
N LEU A 142 -22.62 19.45 -17.05
CA LEU A 142 -23.76 20.26 -17.51
C LEU A 142 -24.77 19.46 -18.36
N ALA A 143 -24.28 18.52 -19.19
CA ALA A 143 -25.14 17.68 -20.04
C ALA A 143 -26.12 16.81 -19.24
N VAL A 144 -25.78 16.47 -18.00
CA VAL A 144 -26.63 15.67 -17.11
C VAL A 144 -27.32 16.51 -16.03
N GLY A 145 -27.18 17.83 -16.07
CA GLY A 145 -27.77 18.75 -15.07
C GLY A 145 -27.21 18.46 -13.66
N TYR A 146 -25.89 18.15 -13.55
CA TYR A 146 -25.27 17.78 -12.29
C TYR A 146 -25.25 18.92 -11.27
N GLU A 147 -25.43 18.59 -9.99
CA GLU A 147 -25.34 19.52 -8.86
C GLU A 147 -24.39 18.97 -7.79
N GLY A 148 -23.61 19.85 -7.14
CA GLY A 148 -22.66 19.52 -6.09
C GLY A 148 -21.28 19.16 -6.60
N ALA A 149 -20.51 18.45 -5.75
CA ALA A 149 -19.16 17.99 -6.03
C ALA A 149 -19.19 16.72 -6.88
N GLY A 150 -18.52 16.72 -8.02
CA GLY A 150 -18.34 15.55 -8.87
C GLY A 150 -16.94 15.50 -9.45
N THR A 151 -16.52 14.32 -9.88
CA THR A 151 -15.22 14.13 -10.54
C THR A 151 -15.43 13.41 -11.86
N VAL A 152 -14.92 13.99 -12.93
CA VAL A 152 -14.93 13.39 -14.27
C VAL A 152 -13.56 12.80 -14.52
N GLU A 153 -13.51 11.49 -14.71
CA GLU A 153 -12.29 10.73 -14.91
C GLU A 153 -12.02 10.49 -16.39
N PHE A 154 -10.76 10.68 -16.78
CA PHE A 154 -10.27 10.50 -18.14
C PHE A 154 -9.06 9.58 -18.15
N ILE A 155 -8.97 8.77 -19.20
CA ILE A 155 -7.73 8.10 -19.57
C ILE A 155 -6.99 8.97 -20.58
N PHE A 156 -5.76 9.34 -20.26
CA PHE A 156 -4.89 10.10 -21.13
C PHE A 156 -3.83 9.17 -21.72
N ASP A 157 -3.65 9.18 -23.02
CA ASP A 157 -2.65 8.38 -23.72
C ASP A 157 -1.37 9.18 -23.87
N ASN A 158 -0.28 8.75 -23.20
CA ASN A 158 1.01 9.41 -23.28
C ASN A 158 1.63 9.35 -24.69
N ASP A 159 1.29 8.31 -25.48
CA ASP A 159 1.88 8.11 -26.80
C ASP A 159 1.27 9.04 -27.85
N THR A 160 -0.04 9.30 -27.76
CA THR A 160 -0.77 10.13 -28.74
C THR A 160 -1.10 11.53 -28.26
N GLY A 161 -1.11 11.74 -26.93
CA GLY A 161 -1.58 12.98 -26.30
C GLY A 161 -3.11 13.15 -26.33
N GLU A 162 -3.84 12.11 -26.71
CA GLU A 162 -5.31 12.09 -26.69
C GLU A 162 -5.84 11.71 -25.30
N PHE A 163 -7.06 12.14 -25.00
CA PHE A 163 -7.72 11.77 -23.76
C PHE A 163 -9.17 11.33 -24.03
N PHE A 164 -9.67 10.43 -23.19
CA PHE A 164 -10.99 9.85 -23.36
C PHE A 164 -11.70 9.75 -22.01
N PHE A 165 -13.00 9.98 -22.02
CA PHE A 165 -13.88 9.83 -20.86
C PHE A 165 -13.89 8.37 -20.38
N MET A 166 -13.75 8.18 -19.09
CA MET A 166 -13.87 6.88 -18.42
C MET A 166 -15.19 6.78 -17.65
N GLU A 167 -15.35 7.62 -16.64
CA GLU A 167 -16.54 7.64 -15.80
C GLU A 167 -16.68 8.99 -15.08
N MET A 168 -17.83 9.18 -14.43
CA MET A 168 -18.06 10.31 -13.54
C MET A 168 -18.42 9.80 -12.15
N ASN A 169 -17.65 10.19 -11.16
CA ASN A 169 -17.94 9.94 -9.77
C ASN A 169 -18.82 11.06 -9.21
N THR A 170 -20.05 10.68 -8.79
CA THR A 170 -21.07 11.62 -8.33
C THR A 170 -21.01 11.86 -6.82
N ARG A 171 -19.82 12.08 -6.31
CA ARG A 171 -19.50 12.32 -4.91
C ARG A 171 -18.18 13.08 -4.76
N LEU A 172 -17.95 13.63 -3.60
CA LEU A 172 -16.62 14.13 -3.25
C LEU A 172 -15.63 12.94 -3.18
N GLN A 173 -14.47 13.09 -3.79
CA GLN A 173 -13.43 12.06 -3.84
C GLN A 173 -12.53 12.11 -2.60
N VAL A 174 -11.83 10.99 -2.33
CA VAL A 174 -10.87 10.87 -1.24
C VAL A 174 -9.74 11.88 -1.41
N GLU A 175 -9.27 12.04 -2.63
CA GLU A 175 -8.16 12.88 -3.08
C GLU A 175 -8.51 14.37 -3.29
N HIS A 176 -9.68 14.83 -2.83
CA HIS A 176 -10.07 16.24 -2.90
C HIS A 176 -9.06 17.20 -2.21
N PRO A 177 -8.28 16.78 -1.17
CA PRO A 177 -7.37 17.70 -0.50
C PRO A 177 -6.29 18.29 -1.42
N VAL A 178 -5.79 17.57 -2.45
CA VAL A 178 -4.83 18.17 -3.38
C VAL A 178 -5.45 19.33 -4.16
N THR A 179 -6.73 19.21 -4.55
CA THR A 179 -7.48 20.29 -5.18
C THR A 179 -7.68 21.46 -4.23
N GLU A 180 -8.04 21.19 -2.97
CA GLU A 180 -8.18 22.23 -1.94
C GLU A 180 -6.87 23.00 -1.71
N MET A 181 -5.74 22.29 -1.66
CA MET A 181 -4.41 22.90 -1.45
C MET A 181 -3.99 23.81 -2.62
N VAL A 182 -4.31 23.46 -3.88
CA VAL A 182 -3.94 24.27 -5.05
C VAL A 182 -4.98 25.34 -5.41
N THR A 183 -6.21 25.24 -4.93
CA THR A 183 -7.25 26.25 -5.18
C THR A 183 -7.45 27.18 -4.00
N GLY A 184 -7.01 26.78 -2.79
CA GLY A 184 -7.26 27.51 -1.55
C GLY A 184 -8.74 27.46 -1.12
N GLN A 185 -9.51 26.45 -1.56
CA GLN A 185 -10.93 26.33 -1.29
C GLN A 185 -11.23 25.12 -0.40
N ASP A 186 -12.30 25.19 0.38
CA ASP A 186 -12.88 24.10 1.16
C ASP A 186 -14.09 23.55 0.40
N LEU A 187 -13.94 22.36 -0.17
CA LEU A 187 -14.98 21.75 -1.01
C LEU A 187 -16.15 21.19 -0.20
N VAL A 188 -15.93 20.83 1.06
CA VAL A 188 -17.01 20.43 1.97
C VAL A 188 -17.89 21.63 2.30
N HIS A 189 -17.28 22.79 2.56
CA HIS A 189 -18.02 24.04 2.72
C HIS A 189 -18.84 24.39 1.47
N TRP A 190 -18.26 24.19 0.27
CA TRP A 190 -19.00 24.41 -0.97
C TRP A 190 -20.20 23.46 -1.13
N GLN A 191 -20.08 22.18 -0.70
CA GLN A 191 -21.22 21.27 -0.73
C GLN A 191 -22.37 21.78 0.14
N LEU A 192 -22.08 22.26 1.35
CA LEU A 192 -23.10 22.84 2.25
C LEU A 192 -23.74 24.08 1.61
N LYS A 193 -22.93 24.98 1.05
CA LYS A 193 -23.43 26.21 0.40
C LYS A 193 -24.35 25.93 -0.79
N VAL A 194 -23.99 24.96 -1.65
CA VAL A 194 -24.84 24.56 -2.80
C VAL A 194 -26.11 23.85 -2.33
N ALA A 195 -26.02 23.01 -1.28
CA ALA A 195 -27.19 22.35 -0.69
C ALA A 195 -28.20 23.36 -0.13
N GLU A 196 -27.74 24.46 0.47
CA GLU A 196 -28.57 25.58 0.93
C GLU A 196 -29.18 26.40 -0.22
N GLY A 197 -28.84 26.10 -1.49
CA GLY A 197 -29.31 26.84 -2.67
C GLY A 197 -28.45 28.03 -3.05
N GLY A 198 -27.23 28.13 -2.47
CA GLY A 198 -26.28 29.20 -2.80
C GLY A 198 -25.64 29.02 -4.17
N ARG A 199 -25.09 30.12 -4.70
CA ARG A 199 -24.27 30.09 -5.92
C ARG A 199 -22.84 29.69 -5.61
N LEU A 200 -22.14 29.15 -6.63
CA LEU A 200 -20.70 28.90 -6.54
C LEU A 200 -19.94 30.19 -6.16
N PRO A 201 -18.96 30.10 -5.26
CA PRO A 201 -18.27 31.29 -4.76
C PRO A 201 -17.22 31.87 -5.74
N LEU A 202 -16.78 31.09 -6.74
CA LEU A 202 -15.74 31.48 -7.70
C LEU A 202 -16.22 31.26 -9.14
N THR A 203 -15.69 32.10 -10.04
CA THR A 203 -15.77 31.86 -11.49
C THR A 203 -14.66 30.93 -11.95
N GLN A 204 -14.70 30.50 -13.22
CA GLN A 204 -13.63 29.66 -13.78
C GLN A 204 -12.28 30.41 -13.82
N GLU A 205 -12.31 31.71 -14.14
CA GLU A 205 -11.13 32.57 -14.19
C GLU A 205 -10.49 32.72 -12.81
N ASP A 206 -11.30 32.85 -11.75
CA ASP A 206 -10.82 32.91 -10.37
C ASP A 206 -10.12 31.62 -9.97
N VAL A 207 -10.67 30.46 -10.37
CA VAL A 207 -10.07 29.16 -10.11
C VAL A 207 -8.71 29.02 -10.80
N GLU A 208 -8.62 29.38 -12.09
CA GLU A 208 -7.37 29.34 -12.85
C GLU A 208 -6.28 30.22 -12.20
N ALA A 209 -6.65 31.43 -11.77
CA ALA A 209 -5.75 32.35 -11.08
C ALA A 209 -5.27 31.77 -9.72
N ASN A 210 -6.15 31.08 -8.99
CA ASN A 210 -5.80 30.46 -7.73
C ASN A 210 -4.82 29.29 -7.91
N ILE A 211 -5.05 28.41 -8.87
CA ILE A 211 -4.15 27.28 -9.17
C ILE A 211 -2.75 27.81 -9.54
N ALA A 212 -2.66 28.82 -10.39
CA ALA A 212 -1.39 29.45 -10.78
C ALA A 212 -0.62 30.05 -9.58
N ARG A 213 -1.34 30.49 -8.54
CA ARG A 213 -0.75 31.11 -7.33
C ARG A 213 -0.26 30.10 -6.31
N HIS A 214 -0.96 28.96 -6.12
CA HIS A 214 -0.72 28.03 -5.01
C HIS A 214 0.26 26.89 -5.35
N GLY A 215 0.75 26.81 -6.58
CA GLY A 215 1.81 25.90 -6.96
C GLY A 215 1.33 24.45 -7.20
N HIS A 216 1.90 23.48 -6.47
CA HIS A 216 1.70 22.06 -6.69
C HIS A 216 1.45 21.32 -5.38
N ALA A 217 0.48 20.41 -5.35
CA ALA A 217 0.18 19.58 -4.18
C ALA A 217 0.24 18.09 -4.53
N ILE A 218 0.68 17.30 -3.56
CA ILE A 218 0.74 15.82 -3.67
C ILE A 218 0.10 15.23 -2.42
N GLU A 219 -0.79 14.26 -2.60
CA GLU A 219 -1.37 13.43 -1.55
C GLU A 219 -0.75 12.04 -1.60
N ALA A 220 -0.39 11.50 -0.44
CA ALA A 220 0.01 10.12 -0.26
C ALA A 220 -0.98 9.43 0.68
N ARG A 221 -1.55 8.32 0.24
CA ARG A 221 -2.41 7.48 1.08
C ARG A 221 -1.57 6.53 1.92
N ILE A 222 -1.68 6.66 3.23
CA ILE A 222 -1.00 5.78 4.19
C ILE A 222 -1.92 4.59 4.47
N TYR A 223 -1.51 3.42 4.01
CA TYR A 223 -2.25 2.17 4.17
C TYR A 223 -1.55 1.19 5.11
N ALA A 224 -2.34 0.44 5.88
CA ALA A 224 -1.89 -0.77 6.55
C ALA A 224 -1.87 -1.91 5.54
N GLU A 225 -0.74 -2.08 4.86
CA GLU A 225 -0.54 -3.10 3.82
C GLU A 225 0.94 -3.45 3.66
N ASN A 226 1.21 -4.64 3.14
CA ASN A 226 2.57 -5.10 2.88
C ASN A 226 2.91 -5.01 1.39
N PRO A 227 3.65 -3.98 0.94
CA PRO A 227 4.04 -3.83 -0.46
C PRO A 227 4.88 -4.99 -0.97
N ALA A 228 5.81 -5.52 -0.16
CA ALA A 228 6.69 -6.63 -0.55
C ALA A 228 5.93 -7.95 -0.82
N GLN A 229 4.75 -8.11 -0.22
CA GLN A 229 3.86 -9.24 -0.42
C GLN A 229 2.70 -8.91 -1.39
N GLY A 230 2.92 -8.00 -2.34
CA GLY A 230 1.93 -7.63 -3.34
C GLY A 230 0.78 -6.80 -2.75
N PHE A 231 1.06 -5.94 -1.76
CA PHE A 231 0.10 -5.05 -1.13
C PHE A 231 -1.05 -5.78 -0.43
N ILE A 232 -0.74 -6.90 0.20
CA ILE A 232 -1.71 -7.58 1.06
C ILE A 232 -2.03 -6.65 2.23
N PRO A 233 -3.31 -6.34 2.52
CA PRO A 233 -3.69 -5.57 3.68
C PRO A 233 -3.22 -6.24 4.97
N ASP A 234 -2.88 -5.41 5.95
CA ASP A 234 -2.53 -5.85 7.30
C ASP A 234 -3.49 -5.25 8.33
N SER A 235 -3.58 -5.84 9.50
CA SER A 235 -4.49 -5.43 10.55
C SER A 235 -3.82 -5.53 11.92
N GLY A 236 -4.30 -4.77 12.88
CA GLY A 236 -3.76 -4.81 14.25
C GLY A 236 -3.80 -3.44 14.92
N THR A 237 -3.33 -3.42 16.16
CA THR A 237 -3.29 -2.21 16.98
C THR A 237 -2.16 -1.29 16.56
N LEU A 238 -2.43 0.00 16.44
CA LEU A 238 -1.44 1.05 16.23
C LEU A 238 -0.65 1.30 17.53
N LEU A 239 0.43 0.56 17.74
CA LEU A 239 1.24 0.59 18.98
C LEU A 239 1.98 1.92 19.16
N HIS A 240 2.34 2.54 18.05
CA HIS A 240 3.00 3.85 18.02
C HIS A 240 2.59 4.59 16.75
N VAL A 241 2.22 5.86 16.92
CA VAL A 241 1.96 6.78 15.81
C VAL A 241 2.62 8.12 16.13
N ARG A 242 3.54 8.55 15.28
CA ARG A 242 4.09 9.90 15.26
C ARG A 242 3.94 10.49 13.88
N THR A 243 3.27 11.63 13.80
CA THR A 243 3.02 12.33 12.54
C THR A 243 4.03 13.46 12.36
N PRO A 244 4.33 13.87 11.10
CA PRO A 244 5.05 15.10 10.85
C PRO A 244 4.29 16.32 11.37
N ALA A 245 5.00 17.43 11.57
CA ALA A 245 4.37 18.67 12.00
C ALA A 245 3.41 19.20 10.91
N ILE A 246 2.18 19.51 11.32
CA ILE A 246 1.18 20.15 10.45
C ILE A 246 1.57 21.62 10.24
N SER A 247 1.39 22.12 9.02
CA SER A 247 1.64 23.50 8.64
C SER A 247 0.69 23.90 7.50
N GLU A 248 0.82 25.13 6.98
CA GLU A 248 0.07 25.54 5.77
C GLU A 248 0.37 24.67 4.54
N ASP A 249 1.57 24.05 4.51
CA ASP A 249 2.04 23.21 3.40
C ASP A 249 2.03 21.71 3.71
N VAL A 250 1.67 21.31 4.93
CA VAL A 250 1.59 19.90 5.35
C VAL A 250 0.29 19.68 6.10
N ARG A 251 -0.59 18.90 5.49
CA ARG A 251 -1.90 18.52 6.02
C ARG A 251 -1.95 17.00 6.23
N ILE A 252 -2.64 16.57 7.29
CA ILE A 252 -2.87 15.17 7.58
C ILE A 252 -4.36 14.99 7.88
N ASP A 253 -5.02 14.16 7.08
CA ASP A 253 -6.39 13.72 7.32
C ASP A 253 -6.33 12.27 7.81
N ALA A 254 -6.44 12.06 9.11
CA ALA A 254 -6.34 10.74 9.75
C ALA A 254 -7.66 10.30 10.36
N GLY A 255 -8.00 9.03 10.17
CA GLY A 255 -9.15 8.39 10.81
C GLY A 255 -8.77 7.58 12.06
N PHE A 256 -7.48 7.45 12.36
CA PHE A 256 -6.95 6.62 13.45
C PHE A 256 -5.94 7.38 14.28
N VAL A 257 -5.88 7.04 15.57
CA VAL A 257 -4.88 7.51 16.53
C VAL A 257 -4.12 6.35 17.15
N GLN A 258 -3.04 6.63 17.87
CA GLN A 258 -2.31 5.60 18.60
C GLN A 258 -3.22 4.88 19.59
N GLY A 259 -3.19 3.55 19.56
CA GLY A 259 -4.02 2.66 20.37
C GLY A 259 -5.26 2.13 19.66
N ASP A 260 -5.66 2.73 18.54
CA ASP A 260 -6.77 2.22 17.72
C ASP A 260 -6.39 0.93 17.01
N GLU A 261 -7.40 0.14 16.65
CA GLU A 261 -7.23 -1.11 15.91
C GLU A 261 -7.63 -0.93 14.44
N VAL A 262 -6.71 -1.20 13.52
CA VAL A 262 -7.00 -1.31 12.09
C VAL A 262 -7.65 -2.66 11.86
N SER A 263 -8.96 -2.63 11.58
CA SER A 263 -9.78 -3.84 11.43
C SER A 263 -9.68 -4.41 10.01
N ALA A 264 -9.68 -5.75 9.90
CA ALA A 264 -9.75 -6.47 8.63
C ALA A 264 -11.08 -6.30 7.87
N HIS A 265 -12.09 -5.68 8.47
CA HIS A 265 -13.43 -5.53 7.88
C HIS A 265 -13.65 -4.24 7.11
N TYR A 266 -12.74 -3.26 7.26
CA TYR A 266 -12.84 -1.94 6.65
C TYR A 266 -11.68 -1.69 5.69
N ASP A 267 -11.66 -0.50 5.08
CA ASP A 267 -10.55 -0.04 4.25
C ASP A 267 -9.30 0.14 5.14
N PRO A 268 -8.14 -0.41 4.75
CA PRO A 268 -6.91 -0.32 5.55
C PRO A 268 -6.24 1.05 5.53
N MET A 269 -6.88 2.09 5.00
CA MET A 269 -6.33 3.44 4.94
C MET A 269 -6.29 4.09 6.33
N ILE A 270 -5.09 4.29 6.85
CA ILE A 270 -4.83 4.90 8.15
C ILE A 270 -5.00 6.42 8.09
N ALA A 271 -4.42 7.03 7.06
CA ALA A 271 -4.41 8.47 6.88
C ALA A 271 -4.10 8.87 5.43
N LYS A 272 -4.34 10.15 5.14
CA LYS A 272 -3.82 10.84 3.96
C LYS A 272 -2.80 11.88 4.42
N LEU A 273 -1.64 11.91 3.79
CA LEU A 273 -0.61 12.93 3.97
C LEU A 273 -0.59 13.79 2.72
N ILE A 274 -0.91 15.07 2.86
CA ILE A 274 -0.97 16.02 1.77
C ILE A 274 0.09 17.09 1.97
N VAL A 275 0.84 17.38 0.92
CA VAL A 275 1.86 18.43 0.95
C VAL A 275 1.70 19.39 -0.22
N ARG A 276 2.13 20.65 -0.04
CA ARG A 276 2.15 21.67 -1.07
C ARG A 276 3.54 22.29 -1.21
N GLY A 277 3.95 22.55 -2.44
CA GLY A 277 5.16 23.31 -2.78
C GLY A 277 4.86 24.41 -3.78
N GLY A 278 5.77 25.35 -3.93
CA GLY A 278 5.71 26.37 -4.99
C GLY A 278 5.83 25.76 -6.38
N ASP A 279 6.46 24.60 -6.47
CA ASP A 279 6.52 23.75 -7.66
C ASP A 279 6.49 22.26 -7.28
N ARG A 280 6.44 21.38 -8.31
CA ARG A 280 6.40 19.93 -8.12
C ARG A 280 7.62 19.38 -7.39
N LYS A 281 8.82 19.90 -7.68
CA LYS A 281 10.07 19.44 -7.06
C LYS A 281 10.08 19.74 -5.57
N GLU A 282 9.58 20.93 -5.20
CA GLU A 282 9.44 21.29 -3.80
C GLU A 282 8.39 20.42 -3.11
N ALA A 283 7.25 20.16 -3.74
CA ALA A 283 6.21 19.28 -3.20
C ALA A 283 6.76 17.87 -2.95
N ILE A 284 7.50 17.28 -3.90
CA ILE A 284 8.15 15.96 -3.73
C ILE A 284 9.13 15.97 -2.55
N ARG A 285 9.98 17.02 -2.43
CA ARG A 285 10.91 17.12 -1.29
C ARG A 285 10.18 17.22 0.06
N LYS A 286 9.09 17.99 0.12
CA LYS A 286 8.26 18.11 1.33
C LYS A 286 7.58 16.78 1.66
N LEU A 287 7.08 16.07 0.65
CA LEU A 287 6.49 14.75 0.84
C LEU A 287 7.50 13.75 1.40
N ALA A 288 8.69 13.67 0.80
CA ALA A 288 9.75 12.79 1.28
C ALA A 288 10.14 13.10 2.75
N ALA A 289 10.34 14.39 3.08
CA ALA A 289 10.67 14.82 4.44
C ALA A 289 9.53 14.53 5.44
N ALA A 290 8.27 14.73 5.03
CA ALA A 290 7.11 14.42 5.86
C ALA A 290 6.97 12.92 6.10
N LEU A 291 7.19 12.08 5.07
CA LEU A 291 7.19 10.63 5.20
C LEU A 291 8.32 10.11 6.09
N GLU A 292 9.50 10.73 6.06
CA GLU A 292 10.61 10.41 6.97
C GLU A 292 10.26 10.67 8.45
N GLY A 293 9.43 11.69 8.70
CA GLY A 293 8.91 12.00 10.03
C GLY A 293 7.67 11.21 10.44
N TYR A 294 7.09 10.41 9.54
CA TYR A 294 5.86 9.65 9.81
C TYR A 294 6.22 8.25 10.32
N GLU A 295 5.97 7.98 11.60
CA GLU A 295 6.25 6.71 12.24
C GLU A 295 4.95 5.98 12.60
N VAL A 296 4.82 4.74 12.16
CA VAL A 296 3.71 3.84 12.53
C VAL A 296 4.28 2.47 12.87
N ALA A 297 4.07 2.02 14.11
CA ALA A 297 4.36 0.65 14.54
C ALA A 297 3.09 -0.09 14.94
N GLY A 298 3.04 -1.37 14.67
CA GLY A 298 1.94 -2.28 14.74
C GLY A 298 1.82 -2.98 13.39
N PRO A 299 0.76 -2.74 12.62
CA PRO A 299 0.65 -3.30 11.28
C PRO A 299 1.77 -2.82 10.34
N VAL A 300 2.02 -3.60 9.29
CA VAL A 300 2.90 -3.18 8.19
C VAL A 300 2.22 -2.07 7.41
N THR A 301 2.99 -1.06 7.00
CA THR A 301 2.47 0.08 6.23
C THR A 301 3.24 0.26 4.93
N ASN A 302 2.64 1.03 4.01
CA ASN A 302 3.27 1.38 2.74
C ASN A 302 4.21 2.60 2.82
N ILE A 303 4.52 3.13 4.01
CA ILE A 303 5.31 4.37 4.17
C ILE A 303 6.70 4.24 3.54
N GLU A 304 7.43 3.15 3.78
CA GLU A 304 8.77 2.97 3.19
C GLU A 304 8.71 2.88 1.65
N PHE A 305 7.68 2.24 1.13
CA PHE A 305 7.42 2.17 -0.31
C PHE A 305 7.16 3.56 -0.91
N LEU A 306 6.36 4.40 -0.25
CA LEU A 306 6.11 5.78 -0.66
C LEU A 306 7.40 6.62 -0.68
N LYS A 307 8.28 6.45 0.32
CA LYS A 307 9.61 7.09 0.35
C LYS A 307 10.47 6.68 -0.84
N THR A 308 10.38 5.43 -1.27
CA THR A 308 11.12 4.93 -2.44
C THR A 308 10.58 5.55 -3.73
N ILE A 309 9.25 5.68 -3.88
CA ILE A 309 8.65 6.37 -5.04
C ILE A 309 9.13 7.82 -5.10
N CYS A 310 9.18 8.55 -3.97
CA CYS A 310 9.66 9.94 -3.95
C CYS A 310 11.11 10.09 -4.42
N LYS A 311 11.91 9.02 -4.40
CA LYS A 311 13.30 8.98 -4.85
C LYS A 311 13.47 8.43 -6.26
N SER A 312 12.44 7.81 -6.83
CA SER A 312 12.48 7.22 -8.18
C SER A 312 12.66 8.31 -9.24
N PRO A 313 13.66 8.19 -10.14
CA PRO A 313 13.95 9.20 -11.15
C PRO A 313 12.76 9.52 -12.06
N ASP A 314 12.03 8.49 -12.51
CA ASP A 314 10.88 8.66 -13.41
C ASP A 314 9.71 9.37 -12.69
N PHE A 315 9.48 9.13 -11.40
CA PHE A 315 8.51 9.89 -10.62
C PHE A 315 8.95 11.35 -10.45
N VAL A 316 10.21 11.57 -10.10
CA VAL A 316 10.77 12.93 -9.92
C VAL A 316 10.71 13.72 -11.22
N SER A 317 10.98 13.09 -12.36
CA SER A 317 10.88 13.73 -13.69
C SER A 317 9.43 13.96 -14.14
N GLY A 318 8.44 13.25 -13.58
CA GLY A 318 7.04 13.34 -13.98
C GLY A 318 6.61 12.31 -15.04
N GLU A 319 7.44 11.32 -15.31
CA GLU A 319 7.14 10.21 -16.22
C GLU A 319 6.26 9.17 -15.53
N VAL A 320 4.97 9.49 -15.40
CA VAL A 320 4.00 8.66 -14.67
C VAL A 320 3.00 7.99 -15.60
N GLN A 321 2.57 6.77 -15.21
CA GLN A 321 1.55 5.98 -15.92
C GLN A 321 0.91 4.96 -14.97
N THR A 322 -0.26 4.38 -15.31
CA THR A 322 -0.97 3.46 -14.42
C THR A 322 -0.20 2.16 -14.15
N GLY A 323 0.68 1.73 -15.05
CA GLY A 323 1.59 0.59 -14.88
C GLY A 323 2.92 0.91 -14.19
N TYR A 324 3.04 2.08 -13.54
CA TYR A 324 4.30 2.58 -12.97
C TYR A 324 4.96 1.58 -12.03
N ILE A 325 4.21 1.04 -11.06
CA ILE A 325 4.74 0.13 -10.02
C ILE A 325 5.29 -1.16 -10.64
N GLU A 326 4.57 -1.74 -11.59
CA GLU A 326 5.03 -2.98 -12.26
C GLU A 326 6.27 -2.73 -13.13
N LYS A 327 6.32 -1.58 -13.81
CA LYS A 327 7.47 -1.17 -14.64
C LYS A 327 8.74 -0.97 -13.80
N HIS A 328 8.61 -0.42 -12.59
CA HIS A 328 9.72 -0.07 -11.70
C HIS A 328 9.89 -1.05 -10.53
N LYS A 329 9.36 -2.27 -10.65
CA LYS A 329 9.31 -3.24 -9.55
C LYS A 329 10.67 -3.50 -8.91
N ASP A 330 11.71 -3.73 -9.69
CA ASP A 330 13.04 -4.05 -9.19
C ASP A 330 13.66 -2.90 -8.39
N GLU A 331 13.38 -1.65 -8.78
CA GLU A 331 13.83 -0.45 -8.08
C GLU A 331 13.03 -0.22 -6.80
N LEU A 332 11.71 -0.26 -6.89
CA LEU A 332 10.79 0.11 -5.81
C LEU A 332 10.79 -0.87 -4.63
N PHE A 333 11.15 -2.13 -4.87
CA PHE A 333 11.20 -3.17 -3.83
C PHE A 333 12.61 -3.56 -3.42
N THR A 334 13.64 -2.83 -3.89
CA THR A 334 15.01 -3.01 -3.39
C THR A 334 15.11 -2.51 -1.95
N ARG A 335 15.62 -3.36 -1.07
CA ARG A 335 15.76 -3.05 0.35
C ARG A 335 17.19 -2.62 0.69
N ALA A 336 17.31 -1.64 1.57
CA ALA A 336 18.58 -1.27 2.16
C ALA A 336 19.01 -2.32 3.20
N THR A 337 20.31 -2.59 3.27
CA THR A 337 20.90 -3.44 4.33
C THR A 337 20.77 -2.75 5.69
N ILE A 338 20.54 -3.53 6.73
CA ILE A 338 20.46 -3.01 8.10
C ILE A 338 21.86 -2.62 8.56
N ALA A 339 22.05 -1.34 8.89
CA ALA A 339 23.33 -0.85 9.37
C ALA A 339 23.65 -1.42 10.78
N PRO A 340 24.94 -1.74 11.09
CA PRO A 340 25.32 -2.27 12.39
C PRO A 340 24.92 -1.36 13.57
N GLU A 341 24.88 -0.06 13.37
CA GLU A 341 24.45 0.92 14.37
C GLU A 341 22.96 0.79 14.72
N VAL A 342 22.11 0.38 13.78
CA VAL A 342 20.68 0.11 14.04
C VAL A 342 20.57 -1.08 15.01
N LEU A 343 21.27 -2.17 14.74
CA LEU A 343 21.28 -3.37 15.59
C LEU A 343 21.85 -3.07 16.99
N ALA A 344 22.89 -2.23 17.05
CA ALA A 344 23.46 -1.77 18.32
C ALA A 344 22.43 -0.95 19.13
N GLN A 345 21.70 -0.02 18.48
CA GLN A 345 20.65 0.77 19.12
C GLN A 345 19.51 -0.10 19.66
N VAL A 346 19.09 -1.10 18.87
CA VAL A 346 18.06 -2.06 19.30
C VAL A 346 18.50 -2.84 20.53
N ALA A 347 19.72 -3.36 20.55
CA ALA A 347 20.24 -4.11 21.68
C ALA A 347 20.32 -3.26 22.94
N LEU A 348 20.77 -2.00 22.82
CA LEU A 348 20.79 -1.05 23.92
C LEU A 348 19.37 -0.70 24.42
N ALA A 349 18.42 -0.51 23.53
CA ALA A 349 17.02 -0.25 23.90
C ALA A 349 16.41 -1.43 24.68
N CYS A 350 16.60 -2.66 24.19
CA CYS A 350 16.13 -3.87 24.88
C CYS A 350 16.75 -4.00 26.29
N LEU A 351 18.05 -3.73 26.42
CA LEU A 351 18.73 -3.75 27.74
C LEU A 351 18.13 -2.73 28.71
N HIS A 352 17.90 -1.51 28.27
CA HIS A 352 17.30 -0.48 29.10
C HIS A 352 15.86 -0.82 29.52
N GLU A 353 15.05 -1.38 28.59
CA GLU A 353 13.69 -1.83 28.91
C GLU A 353 13.70 -2.97 29.94
N ASP A 354 14.54 -3.99 29.73
CA ASP A 354 14.65 -5.12 30.63
C ASP A 354 15.12 -4.67 32.04
N ALA A 355 16.10 -3.74 32.12
CA ALA A 355 16.55 -3.16 33.37
C ALA A 355 15.45 -2.38 34.09
N ALA A 356 14.64 -1.58 33.36
CA ALA A 356 13.51 -0.86 33.93
C ALA A 356 12.44 -1.80 34.48
N LEU A 357 12.12 -2.90 33.77
CA LEU A 357 11.17 -3.92 34.23
C LEU A 357 11.63 -4.63 35.49
N VAL A 358 12.93 -4.95 35.59
CA VAL A 358 13.52 -5.54 36.81
C VAL A 358 13.41 -4.57 37.98
N THR A 359 13.76 -3.30 37.78
CA THR A 359 13.66 -2.26 38.82
C THR A 359 12.23 -2.08 39.33
N GLN A 360 11.23 -2.07 38.44
CA GLN A 360 9.82 -1.98 38.84
C GLN A 360 9.34 -3.19 39.64
N LYS A 361 9.81 -4.40 39.29
CA LYS A 361 9.44 -5.63 40.01
C LYS A 361 10.13 -5.71 41.37
N THR A 362 11.40 -5.29 41.48
CA THR A 362 12.16 -5.32 42.74
C THR A 362 11.73 -4.21 43.71
N ALA A 363 11.30 -3.05 43.23
CA ALA A 363 10.76 -1.98 44.07
C ALA A 363 9.47 -2.39 44.85
N LYS A 364 8.80 -3.48 44.46
CA LYS A 364 7.66 -4.08 45.22
C LYS A 364 8.08 -5.04 46.32
N PHE A 365 9.35 -5.40 46.36
CA PHE A 365 9.93 -6.25 47.44
C PHE A 365 10.82 -5.38 48.34
N GLU A 366 10.27 -4.79 49.38
CA GLU A 366 11.03 -4.23 50.45
C GLU A 366 11.76 -5.39 51.21
N GLY A 367 13.01 -5.52 50.97
CA GLY A 367 13.88 -6.42 51.70
C GLY A 367 14.70 -7.37 50.84
N SER A 368 15.99 -7.08 50.76
CA SER A 368 17.07 -7.85 50.18
C SER A 368 17.28 -7.64 48.67
N ALA A 369 17.95 -6.54 48.35
CA ALA A 369 18.83 -6.52 47.20
C ALA A 369 19.97 -7.54 47.50
N VAL A 370 19.81 -8.76 47.02
CA VAL A 370 20.97 -9.64 46.87
C VAL A 370 21.85 -8.98 45.81
N GLY A 371 22.80 -8.16 46.28
CA GLY A 371 23.77 -7.51 45.44
C GLY A 371 24.61 -8.56 44.72
N PHE A 372 24.26 -8.88 43.50
CA PHE A 372 25.29 -9.26 42.56
C PHE A 372 26.13 -8.00 42.36
N GLY A 373 27.35 -8.00 42.84
CA GLY A 373 28.26 -6.88 42.68
C GLY A 373 28.40 -6.46 41.23
N PRO A 374 29.02 -5.30 40.92
CA PRO A 374 29.17 -4.80 39.54
C PRO A 374 30.11 -5.72 38.76
N GLY A 375 29.63 -6.93 38.49
CA GLY A 375 30.26 -7.85 37.54
C GLY A 375 29.87 -7.35 36.14
N TYR A 376 30.89 -7.16 35.31
CA TYR A 376 30.72 -6.85 33.90
C TYR A 376 29.85 -7.93 33.24
N GLN A 377 28.55 -7.66 33.12
CA GLN A 377 27.63 -8.57 32.42
C GLN A 377 27.78 -8.34 30.93
N GLU A 378 28.08 -9.40 30.22
CA GLU A 378 28.03 -9.44 28.77
C GLU A 378 26.68 -10.05 28.36
N HIS A 379 25.91 -9.30 27.60
CA HIS A 379 24.61 -9.72 27.08
C HIS A 379 24.76 -10.12 25.63
N HIS A 380 24.30 -11.32 25.28
CA HIS A 380 24.26 -11.84 23.93
C HIS A 380 22.79 -11.78 23.43
N MET A 381 22.58 -11.07 22.37
CA MET A 381 21.27 -10.92 21.73
C MET A 381 21.36 -11.36 20.28
N SER A 382 20.29 -11.92 19.77
CA SER A 382 20.16 -12.28 18.36
C SER A 382 18.90 -11.65 17.80
N PHE A 383 19.02 -11.11 16.60
CA PHE A 383 17.91 -10.51 15.87
C PHE A 383 17.83 -11.09 14.47
N THR A 384 16.64 -11.11 13.90
CA THR A 384 16.41 -11.45 12.48
C THR A 384 15.63 -10.33 11.82
N ASP A 385 15.89 -10.08 10.54
CA ASP A 385 15.05 -9.19 9.73
C ASP A 385 13.72 -9.89 9.45
N SER A 386 12.62 -9.34 10.00
CA SER A 386 11.29 -9.94 9.88
C SER A 386 10.72 -9.86 8.46
N GLU A 387 11.29 -9.00 7.61
CA GLU A 387 10.81 -8.79 6.25
C GLU A 387 11.73 -9.43 5.20
N SER A 388 12.88 -10.00 5.60
CA SER A 388 13.79 -10.71 4.71
C SER A 388 13.37 -12.16 4.52
N ALA A 389 13.36 -12.62 3.26
CA ALA A 389 13.14 -14.04 2.95
C ALA A 389 14.28 -14.95 3.46
N ASN A 390 15.48 -14.39 3.61
CA ASN A 390 16.63 -15.08 4.17
C ASN A 390 16.69 -14.75 5.66
N SER A 391 16.28 -15.66 6.52
CA SER A 391 16.32 -15.51 7.99
C SER A 391 17.75 -15.38 8.51
N GLU A 392 18.48 -14.35 8.05
CA GLU A 392 19.82 -14.04 8.54
C GLU A 392 19.75 -13.66 10.02
N ILE A 393 20.58 -14.27 10.83
CA ILE A 393 20.65 -14.00 12.26
C ILE A 393 21.81 -13.03 12.52
N PHE A 394 21.47 -11.88 13.08
CA PHE A 394 22.41 -10.86 13.51
C PHE A 394 22.74 -11.05 14.99
N GLU A 395 23.98 -11.39 15.31
CA GLU A 395 24.44 -11.51 16.69
C GLU A 395 24.96 -10.16 17.19
N VAL A 396 24.46 -9.74 18.34
CA VAL A 396 24.91 -8.53 19.04
C VAL A 396 25.36 -8.87 20.46
N LYS A 397 26.57 -8.44 20.80
CA LYS A 397 27.14 -8.57 22.15
C LYS A 397 27.25 -7.20 22.77
N VAL A 398 26.67 -7.03 23.94
CA VAL A 398 26.71 -5.77 24.69
C VAL A 398 27.35 -6.00 26.05
N ARG A 399 28.43 -5.27 26.32
CA ARG A 399 29.10 -5.29 27.61
C ARG A 399 28.99 -3.93 28.28
N GLN A 400 28.33 -3.87 29.41
CA GLN A 400 28.28 -2.65 30.22
C GLN A 400 29.62 -2.40 30.89
N ILE A 401 30.19 -1.19 30.76
CA ILE A 401 31.47 -0.78 31.31
C ILE A 401 31.37 0.39 32.28
N GLY A 402 30.18 0.98 32.39
CA GLY A 402 29.88 2.10 33.30
C GLY A 402 28.39 2.37 33.33
N GLU A 403 28.00 3.37 34.13
CA GLU A 403 26.62 3.83 34.12
C GLU A 403 26.26 4.39 32.71
N ASN A 404 25.27 3.79 32.06
CA ASN A 404 24.87 4.14 30.68
C ASN A 404 26.00 4.09 29.64
N THR A 405 27.11 3.38 29.90
CA THR A 405 28.25 3.25 29.00
C THR A 405 28.51 1.78 28.66
N PHE A 406 28.59 1.49 27.36
CA PHE A 406 28.61 0.13 26.83
C PHE A 406 29.68 -0.03 25.74
N ASN A 407 30.24 -1.23 25.64
CA ASN A 407 30.90 -1.70 24.43
C ASN A 407 29.93 -2.62 23.69
N VAL A 408 29.68 -2.32 22.41
CA VAL A 408 28.71 -3.07 21.58
C VAL A 408 29.46 -3.67 20.41
N ARG A 409 29.27 -4.96 20.19
CA ARG A 409 29.82 -5.67 19.03
C ARG A 409 28.70 -6.25 18.20
N VAL A 410 28.70 -5.95 16.90
CA VAL A 410 27.72 -6.43 15.90
C VAL A 410 28.53 -7.12 14.80
N GLY A 411 28.51 -8.45 14.76
CA GLY A 411 29.37 -9.21 13.86
C GLY A 411 30.85 -8.83 14.01
N GLU A 412 31.43 -8.25 12.95
CA GLU A 412 32.83 -7.77 12.96
C GLU A 412 32.96 -6.30 13.42
N HIS A 413 31.87 -5.55 13.53
CA HIS A 413 31.90 -4.16 13.95
C HIS A 413 31.93 -4.04 15.46
N ASN A 414 32.86 -3.22 15.96
CA ASN A 414 33.02 -2.98 17.39
C ASN A 414 32.87 -1.49 17.71
N PHE A 415 31.90 -1.16 18.56
CA PHE A 415 31.64 0.19 19.04
C PHE A 415 32.03 0.28 20.51
N GLU A 416 33.13 0.98 20.77
CA GLU A 416 33.65 1.14 22.13
C GLU A 416 33.09 2.40 22.79
N ARG A 417 32.81 2.31 24.10
CA ARG A 417 32.36 3.43 24.95
C ARG A 417 31.14 4.17 24.40
N VAL A 418 30.16 3.43 23.90
CA VAL A 418 28.86 4.00 23.50
C VAL A 418 28.12 4.42 24.77
N THR A 419 27.74 5.69 24.85
CA THR A 419 26.88 6.20 25.93
C THR A 419 25.43 6.23 25.45
N SER A 420 24.50 5.66 26.22
CA SER A 420 23.12 5.48 25.80
C SER A 420 22.14 5.95 26.86
N HIS A 421 21.16 6.78 26.48
CA HIS A 421 20.18 7.39 27.36
C HIS A 421 18.77 7.14 26.82
N PRO A 422 17.97 6.28 27.48
CA PRO A 422 16.57 6.06 27.09
C PRO A 422 15.68 7.20 27.61
N ASN A 423 14.76 7.64 26.79
CA ASN A 423 13.64 8.45 27.20
C ASN A 423 12.37 7.59 27.17
N VAL A 424 11.98 7.10 28.35
CA VAL A 424 10.87 6.15 28.48
C VAL A 424 9.54 6.72 28.00
N SER A 425 9.31 8.02 28.20
CA SER A 425 8.03 8.66 27.84
C SER A 425 7.85 8.80 26.32
N SER A 426 8.93 9.07 25.59
CA SER A 426 8.90 9.22 24.12
C SER A 426 9.31 7.95 23.37
N ARG A 427 9.74 6.90 24.07
CA ARG A 427 10.30 5.68 23.48
C ARG A 427 11.52 5.93 22.59
N ILE A 428 12.19 7.08 22.78
CA ILE A 428 13.40 7.46 22.04
C ILE A 428 14.61 7.05 22.85
N ILE A 429 15.57 6.40 22.21
CA ILE A 429 16.89 6.15 22.74
C ILE A 429 17.89 7.05 22.02
N THR A 430 18.62 7.85 22.80
CA THR A 430 19.75 8.66 22.31
C THR A 430 21.04 7.98 22.68
N SER A 431 21.86 7.63 21.69
CA SER A 431 23.16 7.05 21.93
C SER A 431 24.26 7.83 21.22
N PHE A 432 25.40 7.96 21.91
CA PHE A 432 26.60 8.60 21.41
C PHE A 432 27.63 7.53 21.06
N PHE A 433 27.75 7.27 19.77
CA PHE A 433 28.79 6.43 19.21
C PHE A 433 30.08 7.23 19.01
N PRO A 434 31.25 6.60 18.78
CA PRO A 434 32.51 7.31 18.64
C PRO A 434 32.52 8.45 17.61
N HIS A 435 31.70 8.35 16.56
CA HIS A 435 31.70 9.28 15.45
C HIS A 435 30.33 9.90 15.15
N THR A 436 29.27 9.53 15.90
CA THR A 436 27.91 10.02 15.61
C THR A 436 27.01 9.91 16.81
N ARG A 437 26.06 10.86 16.90
CA ARG A 437 24.89 10.75 17.77
C ARG A 437 23.74 10.13 16.97
N LEU A 438 23.05 9.17 17.56
CA LEU A 438 21.88 8.54 16.99
C LEU A 438 20.69 8.66 17.96
N ASP A 439 19.59 9.16 17.43
CA ASP A 439 18.29 9.13 18.08
C ASP A 439 17.45 8.08 17.33
N SER A 440 16.86 7.13 18.06
CA SER A 440 16.02 6.09 17.47
C SER A 440 14.77 5.90 18.30
N THR A 441 13.63 5.78 17.65
CA THR A 441 12.38 5.31 18.29
C THR A 441 12.36 3.79 18.21
N VAL A 442 12.27 3.10 19.35
CA VAL A 442 12.26 1.63 19.39
C VAL A 442 10.96 1.17 20.06
N ILE A 443 10.20 0.36 19.35
CA ILE A 443 8.91 -0.17 19.81
C ILE A 443 9.02 -1.68 19.85
N ARG A 444 8.92 -2.26 21.04
CA ARG A 444 8.94 -3.71 21.25
C ARG A 444 7.55 -4.21 21.60
N ASP A 445 7.11 -5.27 20.91
CA ASP A 445 5.90 -6.02 21.19
C ASP A 445 6.19 -7.52 21.14
N GLY A 446 6.37 -8.12 22.32
CA GLY A 446 6.82 -9.50 22.44
C GLY A 446 8.17 -9.74 21.78
N ASP A 447 8.17 -10.60 20.74
CA ASP A 447 9.37 -10.92 19.96
C ASP A 447 9.60 -9.94 18.78
N SER A 448 8.63 -9.10 18.47
CA SER A 448 8.69 -8.12 17.36
C SER A 448 9.28 -6.79 17.85
N ILE A 449 10.14 -6.19 17.05
CA ILE A 449 10.78 -4.91 17.33
C ILE A 449 10.72 -4.05 16.08
N VAL A 450 10.13 -2.86 16.19
CA VAL A 450 10.11 -1.85 15.14
C VAL A 450 11.02 -0.70 15.54
N VAL A 451 11.90 -0.30 14.65
CA VAL A 451 12.88 0.76 14.87
C VAL A 451 12.75 1.83 13.81
N PHE A 452 12.68 3.08 14.26
CA PHE A 452 12.74 4.25 13.38
C PHE A 452 14.07 4.97 13.65
N GLN A 453 14.90 5.09 12.62
CA GLN A 453 16.20 5.75 12.72
C GLN A 453 16.50 6.49 11.42
N ARG A 454 16.85 7.76 11.51
CA ARG A 454 17.20 8.61 10.35
C ARG A 454 16.17 8.55 9.23
N GLY A 455 14.89 8.59 9.61
CA GLY A 455 13.78 8.56 8.65
C GLY A 455 13.54 7.21 7.98
N MET A 456 14.16 6.12 8.45
CA MET A 456 13.97 4.76 7.95
C MET A 456 13.32 3.89 9.02
N GLN A 457 12.46 2.96 8.61
CA GLN A 457 11.86 1.94 9.46
C GLN A 457 12.55 0.60 9.24
N TYR A 458 12.82 -0.11 10.34
CA TYR A 458 13.32 -1.48 10.32
C TYR A 458 12.43 -2.35 11.19
N ARG A 459 12.13 -3.56 10.72
CA ARG A 459 11.35 -4.55 11.47
C ARG A 459 12.24 -5.75 11.78
N LEU A 460 12.47 -5.96 13.05
CA LEU A 460 13.30 -7.05 13.57
C LEU A 460 12.45 -7.98 14.43
N SER A 461 12.91 -9.21 14.57
CA SER A 461 12.36 -10.15 15.55
C SER A 461 13.46 -10.83 16.34
N VAL A 462 13.14 -11.20 17.57
CA VAL A 462 14.02 -12.03 18.41
C VAL A 462 13.76 -13.49 18.03
N PRO A 463 14.76 -14.22 17.49
CA PRO A 463 14.57 -15.61 17.10
C PRO A 463 14.27 -16.48 18.32
N ARG A 464 13.21 -17.28 18.24
CA ARG A 464 12.87 -18.23 19.30
C ARG A 464 13.83 -19.41 19.30
N ALA A 465 14.20 -19.87 20.48
CA ALA A 465 15.01 -21.07 20.58
C ALA A 465 14.22 -22.31 20.09
N LYS A 466 14.78 -23.12 19.22
CA LYS A 466 14.13 -24.32 18.62
C LYS A 466 13.54 -25.29 19.65
N TRP A 467 14.14 -25.37 20.86
CA TRP A 467 13.59 -26.20 21.93
C TRP A 467 12.27 -25.66 22.49
N MET A 468 12.08 -24.33 22.49
CA MET A 468 10.89 -23.66 22.98
C MET A 468 9.72 -23.86 22.00
N GLU A 469 9.97 -23.86 20.69
CA GLU A 469 8.97 -24.19 19.67
C GLU A 469 8.43 -25.62 19.83
N LYS A 470 9.33 -26.58 20.12
CA LYS A 470 8.95 -27.95 20.40
C LYS A 470 8.17 -28.10 21.70
N ALA A 471 8.57 -27.36 22.75
CA ALA A 471 7.91 -27.41 24.07
C ALA A 471 6.50 -26.80 24.03
N LEU A 472 6.28 -25.77 23.21
CA LEU A 472 4.96 -25.13 23.00
C LEU A 472 4.02 -25.93 22.09
N GLY A 473 4.47 -27.08 21.57
CA GLY A 473 3.66 -27.93 20.70
C GLY A 473 3.32 -27.28 19.36
N MET A 474 4.08 -26.27 18.95
CA MET A 474 3.95 -25.64 17.62
C MET A 474 4.37 -26.67 16.58
N LYS A 475 3.37 -27.35 16.02
CA LYS A 475 3.57 -28.28 14.92
C LYS A 475 4.13 -27.52 13.72
N ASP A 476 4.97 -28.19 12.94
CA ASP A 476 5.60 -27.66 11.73
C ASP A 476 4.61 -26.82 10.87
N VAL A 477 4.66 -25.51 11.05
CA VAL A 477 3.91 -24.53 10.26
C VAL A 477 4.41 -24.52 8.81
N THR A 478 5.65 -24.97 8.60
CA THR A 478 6.33 -25.04 7.30
C THR A 478 5.56 -25.83 6.22
N ASN A 479 4.72 -26.79 6.62
CA ASN A 479 3.90 -27.59 5.69
C ASN A 479 2.42 -27.14 5.64
N SER A 480 2.10 -25.96 6.14
CA SER A 480 0.73 -25.45 6.17
C SER A 480 0.62 -24.12 5.43
N VAL A 481 -0.42 -23.98 4.62
CA VAL A 481 -0.79 -22.71 3.98
C VAL A 481 -1.83 -22.05 4.85
N LEU A 482 -1.46 -20.88 5.40
CA LEU A 482 -2.28 -20.14 6.34
C LEU A 482 -2.90 -18.92 5.67
N ALA A 483 -4.06 -18.47 6.19
CA ALA A 483 -4.59 -17.16 5.84
C ALA A 483 -3.68 -16.07 6.43
N PRO A 484 -3.27 -15.09 5.63
CA PRO A 484 -2.42 -14.00 6.14
C PRO A 484 -3.19 -13.04 7.06
N MET A 485 -4.54 -13.06 6.99
CA MET A 485 -5.44 -12.16 7.73
C MET A 485 -6.84 -12.77 7.84
N PRO A 486 -7.75 -12.21 8.66
CA PRO A 486 -9.16 -12.54 8.64
C PRO A 486 -9.75 -12.30 7.25
N CYS A 487 -10.45 -13.30 6.72
CA CYS A 487 -10.91 -13.27 5.33
C CYS A 487 -12.14 -14.15 5.14
N LYS A 488 -12.82 -13.96 4.01
CA LYS A 488 -13.87 -14.84 3.50
C LYS A 488 -13.31 -15.68 2.36
N VAL A 489 -13.51 -16.99 2.40
CA VAL A 489 -13.12 -17.89 1.31
C VAL A 489 -14.12 -17.74 0.16
N LEU A 490 -13.68 -17.23 -0.98
CA LEU A 490 -14.50 -17.08 -2.18
C LEU A 490 -14.51 -18.36 -3.01
N ARG A 491 -13.33 -18.94 -3.28
CA ARG A 491 -13.17 -20.16 -4.08
C ARG A 491 -12.00 -20.97 -3.55
N VAL A 492 -12.14 -22.28 -3.63
CA VAL A 492 -11.07 -23.26 -3.39
C VAL A 492 -10.73 -23.92 -4.71
N GLU A 493 -9.51 -23.72 -5.20
CA GLU A 493 -9.02 -24.14 -6.52
C GLU A 493 -8.34 -25.52 -6.48
N ALA A 494 -8.08 -26.06 -5.28
CA ALA A 494 -7.35 -27.30 -5.09
C ALA A 494 -8.05 -28.21 -4.07
N GLN A 495 -7.97 -29.53 -4.28
CA GLN A 495 -8.59 -30.54 -3.44
C GLN A 495 -7.55 -31.36 -2.66
N ALA A 496 -8.01 -32.04 -1.60
CA ALA A 496 -7.15 -33.00 -0.89
C ALA A 496 -6.76 -34.15 -1.82
N GLY A 497 -5.48 -34.43 -1.92
CA GLY A 497 -4.91 -35.41 -2.83
C GLY A 497 -4.26 -34.85 -4.09
N ASP A 498 -4.52 -33.58 -4.44
CA ASP A 498 -3.95 -32.96 -5.64
C ASP A 498 -2.44 -32.75 -5.49
N MET A 499 -1.73 -32.91 -6.61
CA MET A 499 -0.34 -32.50 -6.76
C MET A 499 -0.33 -31.06 -7.27
N VAL A 500 0.34 -30.17 -6.55
CA VAL A 500 0.46 -28.75 -6.91
C VAL A 500 1.91 -28.36 -7.11
N GLU A 501 2.13 -27.46 -8.04
CA GLU A 501 3.44 -26.85 -8.28
C GLU A 501 3.60 -25.59 -7.39
N LYS A 502 4.85 -25.14 -7.25
CA LYS A 502 5.13 -23.84 -6.60
C LYS A 502 4.39 -22.72 -7.36
N ASP A 503 3.84 -21.76 -6.61
CA ASP A 503 3.07 -20.62 -7.13
C ASP A 503 1.73 -20.94 -7.80
N GLN A 504 1.29 -22.21 -7.79
CA GLN A 504 -0.04 -22.60 -8.26
C GLN A 504 -1.13 -22.03 -7.33
N PRO A 505 -2.23 -21.45 -7.88
CA PRO A 505 -3.37 -21.00 -7.08
C PRO A 505 -3.99 -22.14 -6.25
N LEU A 506 -4.27 -21.89 -4.97
CA LEU A 506 -4.91 -22.85 -4.07
C LEU A 506 -6.27 -22.38 -3.59
N VAL A 507 -6.37 -21.12 -3.18
CA VAL A 507 -7.58 -20.54 -2.59
C VAL A 507 -7.66 -19.07 -2.99
N VAL A 508 -8.86 -18.61 -3.30
CA VAL A 508 -9.17 -17.18 -3.48
C VAL A 508 -9.93 -16.70 -2.25
N ILE A 509 -9.41 -15.69 -1.61
CA ILE A 509 -9.99 -15.09 -0.41
C ILE A 509 -10.38 -13.64 -0.68
N GLU A 510 -11.37 -13.14 0.05
CA GLU A 510 -11.74 -11.73 0.10
C GLU A 510 -11.46 -11.18 1.50
N SER A 511 -10.71 -10.09 1.57
CA SER A 511 -10.50 -9.32 2.79
C SER A 511 -10.40 -7.84 2.43
N MET A 512 -10.96 -6.96 3.25
CA MET A 512 -10.91 -5.50 3.04
C MET A 512 -11.29 -5.07 1.61
N LYS A 513 -12.37 -5.68 1.05
CA LYS A 513 -12.87 -5.45 -0.32
C LYS A 513 -11.91 -5.87 -1.45
N MET A 514 -10.84 -6.58 -1.13
CA MET A 514 -9.88 -7.08 -2.12
C MET A 514 -9.93 -8.60 -2.23
N GLU A 515 -9.85 -9.09 -3.47
CA GLU A 515 -9.64 -10.51 -3.73
C GLU A 515 -8.13 -10.80 -3.77
N THR A 516 -7.71 -11.80 -3.02
CA THR A 516 -6.32 -12.24 -2.98
C THR A 516 -6.24 -13.72 -3.27
N VAL A 517 -5.34 -14.10 -4.17
CA VAL A 517 -5.07 -15.50 -4.51
C VAL A 517 -3.94 -16.02 -3.63
N ILE A 518 -4.26 -16.96 -2.78
CA ILE A 518 -3.26 -17.70 -2.00
C ILE A 518 -2.68 -18.80 -2.87
N ARG A 519 -1.35 -18.78 -3.01
CA ARG A 519 -0.61 -19.70 -3.89
C ARG A 519 0.18 -20.71 -3.08
N SER A 520 0.52 -21.82 -3.71
CA SER A 520 1.37 -22.84 -3.10
C SER A 520 2.80 -22.33 -2.88
N PRO A 521 3.35 -22.40 -1.66
CA PRO A 521 4.73 -21.98 -1.40
C PRO A 521 5.76 -22.97 -1.97
N GLN A 522 5.35 -24.18 -2.27
CA GLN A 522 6.23 -25.25 -2.75
C GLN A 522 5.48 -26.28 -3.61
N LYS A 523 6.22 -27.09 -4.36
CA LYS A 523 5.70 -28.27 -5.01
C LYS A 523 5.37 -29.36 -3.96
N GLY A 524 4.18 -29.94 -4.03
CA GLY A 524 3.81 -30.99 -3.08
C GLY A 524 2.41 -31.54 -3.27
N LYS A 525 2.05 -32.53 -2.47
CA LYS A 525 0.71 -33.13 -2.44
C LYS A 525 -0.10 -32.52 -1.31
N ILE A 526 -1.32 -32.06 -1.60
CA ILE A 526 -2.23 -31.52 -0.61
C ILE A 526 -2.77 -32.65 0.26
N ALA A 527 -2.45 -32.64 1.55
CA ALA A 527 -2.92 -33.65 2.50
C ALA A 527 -4.37 -33.39 2.93
N LYS A 528 -4.73 -32.13 3.13
CA LYS A 528 -6.06 -31.75 3.62
C LYS A 528 -6.38 -30.29 3.26
N VAL A 529 -7.60 -30.05 2.82
CA VAL A 529 -8.23 -28.73 2.72
C VAL A 529 -9.14 -28.54 3.94
N VAL A 530 -8.93 -27.48 4.70
CA VAL A 530 -9.59 -27.31 6.01
C VAL A 530 -10.87 -26.48 5.88
N HIS A 531 -10.92 -25.53 4.95
CA HIS A 531 -12.03 -24.61 4.78
C HIS A 531 -12.67 -24.73 3.41
N GLN A 532 -13.99 -24.53 3.37
CA GLN A 532 -14.80 -24.56 2.15
C GLN A 532 -15.24 -23.15 1.74
N THR A 533 -15.72 -23.02 0.52
CA THR A 533 -16.28 -21.79 -0.05
C THR A 533 -17.41 -21.23 0.84
N GLY A 534 -17.43 -19.91 1.01
CA GLY A 534 -18.47 -19.17 1.75
C GLY A 534 -18.23 -19.06 3.25
N VAL A 535 -17.20 -19.70 3.81
CA VAL A 535 -16.88 -19.60 5.24
C VAL A 535 -16.13 -18.29 5.51
N SER A 536 -16.67 -17.50 6.46
CA SER A 536 -16.00 -16.29 6.97
C SER A 536 -15.27 -16.64 8.26
N HIS A 537 -14.01 -16.25 8.36
CA HIS A 537 -13.20 -16.43 9.56
C HIS A 537 -12.95 -15.07 10.20
N ALA A 538 -13.52 -14.88 11.40
CA ALA A 538 -13.15 -13.78 12.27
C ALA A 538 -11.91 -14.20 13.07
N ALA A 539 -10.88 -13.40 12.90
CA ALA A 539 -9.69 -13.12 13.68
C ALA A 539 -9.07 -14.16 14.67
N TYR A 540 -7.76 -14.10 14.75
CA TYR A 540 -6.80 -14.53 15.78
C TYR A 540 -6.22 -15.94 15.74
N LEU A 541 -6.65 -16.82 14.86
CA LEU A 541 -5.89 -18.05 14.60
C LEU A 541 -5.72 -18.18 13.10
N CYS A 542 -4.47 -18.13 12.65
CA CYS A 542 -4.11 -18.47 11.27
C CYS A 542 -4.84 -19.74 10.84
N SER A 543 -5.90 -19.59 10.06
CA SER A 543 -6.67 -20.75 9.58
C SER A 543 -5.87 -21.46 8.51
N CYS A 544 -5.54 -22.70 8.76
CA CYS A 544 -4.80 -23.52 7.81
C CYS A 544 -5.71 -23.87 6.62
N PHE A 545 -5.43 -23.36 5.42
CA PHE A 545 -6.19 -23.72 4.21
C PHE A 545 -5.81 -25.07 3.66
N ALA A 546 -4.52 -25.40 3.69
CA ALA A 546 -4.02 -26.65 3.18
C ALA A 546 -2.83 -27.16 3.99
N ARG A 547 -2.66 -28.48 4.09
CA ARG A 547 -1.47 -29.12 4.62
C ARG A 547 -0.87 -30.00 3.55
N PHE A 548 0.45 -29.97 3.45
CA PHE A 548 1.20 -30.86 2.57
C PHE A 548 1.58 -32.14 3.31
N SER A 549 1.47 -33.29 2.64
CA SER A 549 2.07 -34.53 3.13
C SER A 549 3.56 -34.52 2.84
N ALA A 550 4.37 -34.91 3.80
CA ALA A 550 5.78 -35.18 3.55
C ALA A 550 5.88 -36.22 2.41
N VAL A 551 6.49 -35.83 1.30
CA VAL A 551 6.84 -36.79 0.25
C VAL A 551 8.01 -37.56 0.80
N SER A 552 7.77 -38.81 1.23
CA SER A 552 8.85 -39.71 1.58
C SER A 552 9.69 -39.93 0.32
N MET A 553 10.89 -39.43 0.29
CA MET A 553 11.92 -39.93 -0.62
C MET A 553 12.25 -41.36 -0.18
N SER A 554 11.48 -42.32 -0.64
CA SER A 554 11.83 -43.71 -0.54
C SER A 554 12.55 -44.13 -1.83
N CYS A 555 13.73 -44.69 -1.62
CA CYS A 555 14.50 -45.54 -2.51
C CYS A 555 15.30 -44.87 -3.64
N PHE A 556 16.54 -44.52 -3.34
CA PHE A 556 17.63 -44.98 -4.20
C PHE A 556 18.39 -46.09 -3.46
N SER A 557 18.11 -47.31 -3.91
CA SER A 557 18.89 -48.49 -3.53
C SER A 557 20.32 -48.35 -4.00
N TYR A 558 21.26 -48.34 -3.06
CA TYR A 558 22.67 -48.58 -3.38
C TYR A 558 22.82 -50.03 -3.82
N PHE A 559 23.10 -50.26 -5.08
CA PHE A 559 23.75 -51.49 -5.54
C PHE A 559 25.25 -51.33 -5.30
N PHE A 560 25.75 -52.03 -4.31
CA PHE A 560 27.19 -52.39 -4.23
C PHE A 560 27.40 -53.55 -5.19
N PHE A 561 28.29 -53.40 -6.16
CA PHE A 561 29.02 -54.50 -6.77
C PHE A 561 30.43 -54.53 -6.23
N THR A 562 30.82 -55.73 -5.82
CA THR A 562 32.14 -56.21 -5.41
C THR A 562 33.28 -55.76 -6.27
#